data_55eceab97dd98199cf737e65d26521be
#
_entry.id   55eceab97dd98199cf737e65d26521be
#
_cell.length_a   1.000
_cell.length_b   1.000
_cell.length_c   1.000
_cell.angle_alpha   90.00
_cell.angle_beta   90.00
_cell.angle_gamma   90.00
#
_symmetry.space_group_name_H-M   'P 1'
#
loop_
_entity.id
_entity.type
_entity.pdbx_description
1 polymer ?
#
loop_
_entity_poly.entity_id
_entity_poly.type
_entity_poly.pdbx_seq_one_letter_code
_entity_poly.pdbx_strand_id
1 'polypeptide(L)'
;MPDCLSTSKKLNIIKAAQAGCINKGNYPMNIIGLDVSKDTIDAYLDPTNGNPAHIKITNDPTGYMQLQDWIKSRRLRKVIVCMEATGIYYEKSADWLSRYHTVYVINPLKIKEYGRTLFNHTKTDRADAKLIADYGKRYMDKLIQFENPTNDNRRLQKLIALGQQLKQQLKQAKNRLHASTDDYIANTHEAIICLLDHQITQTANQIDAIIKQQNDL
;
A
#
# COMPACT_ATOMS: atom_id res chain seq x y z
N MET A 1 -2.09 11.72 43.59
CA MET A 1 -1.25 10.54 43.32
C MET A 1 -1.75 9.90 42.04
N PRO A 2 -1.03 9.96 40.91
CA PRO A 2 -1.46 9.32 39.68
C PRO A 2 -0.99 7.86 39.70
N ASP A 3 -1.94 6.97 39.41
CA ASP A 3 -1.80 5.53 39.40
C ASP A 3 -0.77 5.03 38.39
N CYS A 4 0.20 4.35 38.96
CA CYS A 4 1.22 3.62 38.23
C CYS A 4 0.59 2.37 37.57
N LEU A 5 0.15 2.47 36.32
CA LEU A 5 -0.20 1.28 35.55
C LEU A 5 1.04 0.42 35.37
N SER A 6 1.01 -0.73 36.07
CA SER A 6 2.10 -1.66 36.24
C SER A 6 2.79 -2.04 34.95
N THR A 7 4.12 -2.03 35.00
CA THR A 7 5.07 -2.47 33.96
C THR A 7 4.71 -3.82 33.32
N SER A 8 3.97 -4.68 34.00
CA SER A 8 3.45 -5.96 33.48
C SER A 8 2.42 -5.82 32.39
N LYS A 9 1.55 -4.79 32.39
CA LYS A 9 0.59 -4.56 31.27
C LYS A 9 1.27 -4.06 30.03
N LYS A 10 2.27 -3.17 30.15
CA LYS A 10 3.08 -2.72 28.98
C LYS A 10 3.91 -3.87 28.40
N LEU A 11 4.45 -4.75 29.25
CA LEU A 11 5.23 -5.91 28.81
C LEU A 11 4.36 -6.96 28.09
N ASN A 12 3.10 -7.11 28.48
CA ASN A 12 2.16 -8.02 27.83
C ASN A 12 1.68 -7.48 26.46
N ILE A 13 1.56 -6.16 26.28
CA ILE A 13 1.23 -5.56 24.98
C ILE A 13 2.42 -5.70 24.02
N ILE A 14 3.65 -5.51 24.50
CA ILE A 14 4.87 -5.71 23.69
C ILE A 14 5.06 -7.19 23.36
N LYS A 15 4.79 -8.11 24.30
CA LYS A 15 4.84 -9.56 24.03
C LYS A 15 3.73 -10.04 23.09
N ALA A 16 2.54 -9.43 23.11
CA ALA A 16 1.48 -9.71 22.16
C ALA A 16 1.84 -9.20 20.75
N ALA A 17 2.50 -8.06 20.63
CA ALA A 17 3.02 -7.54 19.36
C ALA A 17 4.21 -8.37 18.82
N GLN A 18 5.01 -8.98 19.71
CA GLN A 18 6.11 -9.90 19.32
C GLN A 18 5.64 -11.34 19.11
N ALA A 19 4.49 -11.74 19.64
CA ALA A 19 3.86 -13.06 19.40
C ALA A 19 3.18 -13.19 18.03
N GLY A 20 3.26 -12.18 17.18
CA GLY A 20 2.98 -12.27 15.74
C GLY A 20 4.03 -13.06 14.93
N CYS A 21 5.01 -13.69 15.57
CA CYS A 21 5.79 -14.78 14.98
C CYS A 21 4.83 -15.94 14.72
N ILE A 22 4.29 -16.00 13.49
CA ILE A 22 3.64 -17.18 12.94
C ILE A 22 4.61 -18.35 13.16
N ASN A 23 4.30 -19.17 14.18
CA ASN A 23 4.95 -20.44 14.38
C ASN A 23 5.06 -21.14 13.01
N LYS A 24 6.25 -21.63 12.67
CA LYS A 24 6.53 -22.51 11.52
C LYS A 24 5.82 -23.87 11.67
N GLY A 25 4.64 -23.90 12.27
CA GLY A 25 3.72 -25.02 12.26
C GLY A 25 3.04 -25.06 10.90
N ASN A 26 3.16 -26.19 10.26
CA ASN A 26 2.68 -26.62 8.94
C ASN A 26 1.15 -26.40 8.74
N TYR A 27 0.66 -25.14 8.88
CA TYR A 27 -0.72 -24.81 8.57
C TYR A 27 -0.84 -24.58 7.07
N PRO A 28 -1.79 -25.23 6.41
CA PRO A 28 -2.07 -25.00 5.01
C PRO A 28 -2.39 -23.53 4.77
N MET A 29 -1.49 -22.81 4.15
CA MET A 29 -1.68 -21.40 3.81
C MET A 29 -2.23 -21.30 2.38
N ASN A 30 -3.47 -20.84 2.26
CA ASN A 30 -4.05 -20.50 0.97
C ASN A 30 -3.70 -19.04 0.68
N ILE A 31 -2.93 -18.80 -0.36
CA ILE A 31 -2.48 -17.46 -0.72
C ILE A 31 -3.21 -17.01 -1.98
N ILE A 32 -3.71 -15.79 -1.94
CA ILE A 32 -4.27 -15.11 -3.09
C ILE A 32 -3.35 -13.93 -3.44
N GLY A 33 -2.81 -13.95 -4.65
CA GLY A 33 -2.14 -12.80 -5.23
C GLY A 33 -3.15 -11.97 -6.01
N LEU A 34 -3.12 -10.65 -5.80
CA LEU A 34 -3.96 -9.69 -6.51
C LEU A 34 -3.09 -8.76 -7.33
N ASP A 35 -3.29 -8.77 -8.63
CA ASP A 35 -2.83 -7.72 -9.52
C ASP A 35 -3.95 -6.69 -9.66
N VAL A 36 -3.69 -5.47 -9.16
CA VAL A 36 -4.71 -4.42 -9.00
C VAL A 36 -4.48 -3.32 -10.02
N SER A 37 -5.44 -3.13 -10.91
CA SER A 37 -5.52 -2.01 -11.83
C SER A 37 -6.60 -1.00 -11.40
N LYS A 38 -6.75 0.08 -12.17
CA LYS A 38 -7.77 1.10 -11.91
C LYS A 38 -9.17 0.52 -11.86
N ASP A 39 -9.52 -0.29 -12.85
CA ASP A 39 -10.89 -0.74 -13.08
C ASP A 39 -11.11 -2.22 -12.75
N THR A 40 -10.07 -3.03 -12.71
CA THR A 40 -10.15 -4.47 -12.50
C THR A 40 -9.07 -4.99 -11.56
N ILE A 41 -9.35 -6.17 -10.99
CA ILE A 41 -8.41 -6.94 -10.18
C ILE A 41 -8.36 -8.36 -10.73
N ASP A 42 -7.17 -8.84 -11.02
CA ASP A 42 -6.90 -10.23 -11.33
C ASP A 42 -6.46 -10.94 -10.05
N ALA A 43 -7.22 -11.93 -9.61
CA ALA A 43 -6.99 -12.70 -8.39
C ALA A 43 -6.56 -14.13 -8.72
N TYR A 44 -5.37 -14.53 -8.26
CA TYR A 44 -4.83 -15.87 -8.41
C TYR A 44 -4.71 -16.54 -7.06
N LEU A 45 -5.40 -17.67 -6.89
CA LEU A 45 -5.32 -18.50 -5.71
C LEU A 45 -4.26 -19.60 -5.91
N ASP A 46 -3.29 -19.64 -5.01
CA ASP A 46 -2.37 -20.76 -4.83
C ASP A 46 -2.74 -21.51 -3.54
N PRO A 47 -3.58 -22.57 -3.61
CA PRO A 47 -3.99 -23.29 -2.43
C PRO A 47 -2.90 -24.25 -1.97
N THR A 48 -2.85 -24.55 -0.67
CA THR A 48 -1.96 -25.59 -0.15
C THR A 48 -2.31 -26.96 -0.68
N ASN A 49 -3.63 -27.23 -0.77
CA ASN A 49 -4.18 -28.48 -1.31
C ASN A 49 -5.25 -28.12 -2.35
N GLY A 50 -5.19 -28.75 -3.50
CA GLY A 50 -6.11 -28.51 -4.59
C GLY A 50 -5.50 -27.82 -5.80
N ASN A 51 -6.31 -27.49 -6.78
CA ASN A 51 -5.84 -26.85 -8.00
C ASN A 51 -5.84 -25.34 -7.87
N PRO A 52 -4.81 -24.68 -8.41
CA PRO A 52 -4.80 -23.24 -8.55
C PRO A 52 -6.01 -22.72 -9.33
N ALA A 53 -6.46 -21.54 -9.00
CA ALA A 53 -7.60 -20.93 -9.63
C ALA A 53 -7.41 -19.43 -9.83
N HIS A 54 -8.14 -18.88 -10.78
CA HIS A 54 -8.07 -17.47 -11.15
C HIS A 54 -9.48 -16.91 -11.35
N ILE A 55 -9.67 -15.66 -10.97
CA ILE A 55 -10.88 -14.89 -11.25
C ILE A 55 -10.46 -13.44 -11.56
N LYS A 56 -11.17 -12.81 -12.48
CA LYS A 56 -11.10 -11.37 -12.74
C LYS A 56 -12.36 -10.71 -12.22
N ILE A 57 -12.20 -9.63 -11.46
CA ILE A 57 -13.29 -8.88 -10.86
C ILE A 57 -13.12 -7.39 -11.13
N THR A 58 -14.16 -6.59 -10.89
CA THR A 58 -14.07 -5.12 -10.90
C THR A 58 -13.38 -4.60 -9.62
N ASN A 59 -12.67 -3.47 -9.72
CA ASN A 59 -12.03 -2.83 -8.56
C ASN A 59 -13.00 -1.89 -7.84
N ASP A 60 -14.10 -2.44 -7.36
CA ASP A 60 -15.19 -1.76 -6.66
C ASP A 60 -15.81 -2.69 -5.59
N PRO A 61 -16.71 -2.17 -4.72
CA PRO A 61 -17.36 -2.99 -3.68
C PRO A 61 -18.05 -4.24 -4.21
N THR A 62 -18.63 -4.20 -5.41
CA THR A 62 -19.32 -5.35 -6.03
C THR A 62 -18.31 -6.45 -6.36
N GLY A 63 -17.18 -6.08 -6.99
CA GLY A 63 -16.10 -7.02 -7.28
C GLY A 63 -15.47 -7.61 -6.01
N TYR A 64 -15.32 -6.81 -4.94
CA TYR A 64 -14.77 -7.32 -3.67
C TYR A 64 -15.72 -8.34 -3.02
N MET A 65 -17.04 -8.14 -3.08
CA MET A 65 -18.02 -9.13 -2.63
C MET A 65 -17.96 -10.39 -3.48
N GLN A 66 -17.84 -10.25 -4.80
CA GLN A 66 -17.68 -11.37 -5.72
C GLN A 66 -16.41 -12.20 -5.40
N LEU A 67 -15.28 -11.54 -5.09
CA LEU A 67 -14.07 -12.22 -4.64
C LEU A 67 -14.30 -12.98 -3.33
N GLN A 68 -14.99 -12.37 -2.38
CA GLN A 68 -15.30 -13.00 -1.09
C GLN A 68 -16.17 -14.26 -1.26
N ASP A 69 -17.18 -14.21 -2.12
CA ASP A 69 -18.04 -15.35 -2.39
C ASP A 69 -17.29 -16.45 -3.15
N TRP A 70 -16.40 -16.05 -4.06
CA TRP A 70 -15.51 -16.98 -4.74
C TRP A 70 -14.55 -17.68 -3.76
N ILE A 71 -14.02 -16.98 -2.75
CA ILE A 71 -13.20 -17.56 -1.68
C ILE A 71 -14.04 -18.54 -0.83
N LYS A 72 -15.24 -18.14 -0.40
CA LYS A 72 -16.16 -18.98 0.41
C LYS A 72 -16.55 -20.26 -0.30
N SER A 73 -16.84 -20.19 -1.62
CA SER A 73 -17.24 -21.35 -2.43
C SER A 73 -16.19 -22.47 -2.43
N ARG A 74 -14.93 -22.12 -2.16
CA ARG A 74 -13.79 -23.06 -2.10
C ARG A 74 -13.57 -23.67 -0.72
N ARG A 75 -14.37 -23.28 0.28
CA ARG A 75 -14.31 -23.79 1.66
C ARG A 75 -12.93 -23.66 2.31
N LEU A 76 -12.19 -22.61 1.97
CA LEU A 76 -10.85 -22.34 2.52
C LEU A 76 -10.97 -21.80 3.95
N ARG A 77 -10.22 -22.37 4.89
CA ARG A 77 -10.30 -21.95 6.31
C ARG A 77 -9.58 -20.65 6.61
N LYS A 78 -8.39 -20.45 6.04
CA LYS A 78 -7.58 -19.25 6.18
C LYS A 78 -7.06 -18.86 4.82
N VAL A 79 -7.23 -17.60 4.48
CA VAL A 79 -6.76 -17.01 3.24
C VAL A 79 -5.89 -15.82 3.59
N ILE A 80 -4.73 -15.75 2.98
CA ILE A 80 -3.82 -14.62 3.02
C ILE A 80 -3.87 -13.96 1.65
N VAL A 81 -4.04 -12.65 1.65
CA VAL A 81 -4.09 -11.85 0.43
C VAL A 81 -2.80 -11.07 0.31
N CYS A 82 -2.12 -11.22 -0.82
CA CYS A 82 -0.94 -10.44 -1.18
C CYS A 82 -1.28 -9.57 -2.39
N MET A 83 -0.90 -8.30 -2.36
CA MET A 83 -1.10 -7.38 -3.49
C MET A 83 0.10 -6.45 -3.64
N GLU A 84 0.29 -5.96 -4.86
CA GLU A 84 1.33 -5.00 -5.17
C GLU A 84 0.83 -3.57 -4.92
N ALA A 85 1.69 -2.71 -4.33
CA ALA A 85 1.39 -1.30 -4.08
C ALA A 85 1.52 -0.46 -5.36
N THR A 86 0.70 -0.74 -6.38
CA THR A 86 0.73 -0.02 -7.65
C THR A 86 -0.19 1.20 -7.61
N GLY A 87 0.40 2.39 -7.61
CA GLY A 87 -0.34 3.66 -7.54
C GLY A 87 -1.22 3.78 -6.29
N ILE A 88 -2.44 4.28 -6.48
CA ILE A 88 -3.44 4.46 -5.40
C ILE A 88 -4.58 3.43 -5.47
N TYR A 89 -4.58 2.59 -6.50
CA TYR A 89 -5.74 1.75 -6.83
C TYR A 89 -5.92 0.57 -5.87
N TYR A 90 -4.83 0.11 -5.24
CA TYR A 90 -4.86 -0.98 -4.26
C TYR A 90 -5.46 -0.56 -2.91
N GLU A 91 -5.44 0.73 -2.55
CA GLU A 91 -5.80 1.21 -1.21
C GLU A 91 -7.21 0.79 -0.79
N LYS A 92 -8.19 0.96 -1.69
CA LYS A 92 -9.59 0.61 -1.40
C LYS A 92 -9.80 -0.89 -1.23
N SER A 93 -9.17 -1.70 -2.09
CA SER A 93 -9.25 -3.16 -2.01
C SER A 93 -8.52 -3.69 -0.78
N ALA A 94 -7.35 -3.15 -0.42
CA ALA A 94 -6.62 -3.50 0.79
C ALA A 94 -7.45 -3.20 2.05
N ASP A 95 -8.03 -2.00 2.12
CA ASP A 95 -8.90 -1.57 3.21
C ASP A 95 -10.11 -2.48 3.39
N TRP A 96 -10.80 -2.80 2.29
CA TRP A 96 -11.97 -3.65 2.34
C TRP A 96 -11.63 -5.09 2.72
N LEU A 97 -10.59 -5.66 2.10
CA LEU A 97 -10.17 -7.05 2.33
C LEU A 97 -9.55 -7.27 3.71
N SER A 98 -8.87 -6.27 4.27
CA SER A 98 -8.27 -6.37 5.62
C SER A 98 -9.28 -6.60 6.75
N ARG A 99 -10.56 -6.33 6.50
CA ARG A 99 -11.66 -6.61 7.45
C ARG A 99 -11.97 -8.10 7.58
N TYR A 100 -11.60 -8.89 6.60
CA TYR A 100 -11.95 -10.31 6.49
C TYR A 100 -10.74 -11.24 6.41
N HIS A 101 -9.62 -10.74 5.92
CA HIS A 101 -8.42 -11.51 5.63
C HIS A 101 -7.16 -10.81 6.14
N THR A 102 -6.10 -11.59 6.35
CA THR A 102 -4.76 -11.02 6.53
C THR A 102 -4.25 -10.54 5.16
N VAL A 103 -3.96 -9.25 5.04
CA VAL A 103 -3.52 -8.60 3.81
C VAL A 103 -2.07 -8.18 3.93
N TYR A 104 -1.29 -8.40 2.89
CA TYR A 104 0.08 -7.90 2.75
C TYR A 104 0.18 -7.06 1.49
N VAL A 105 0.69 -5.83 1.64
CA VAL A 105 0.94 -4.92 0.52
C VAL A 105 2.44 -4.91 0.25
N ILE A 106 2.82 -5.30 -0.96
CA ILE A 106 4.21 -5.57 -1.35
C ILE A 106 4.72 -4.44 -2.24
N ASN A 107 5.96 -4.02 -1.99
CA ASN A 107 6.60 -3.00 -2.82
C ASN A 107 6.79 -3.52 -4.27
N PRO A 108 6.37 -2.73 -5.29
CA PRO A 108 6.48 -3.10 -6.71
C PRO A 108 7.90 -3.48 -7.15
N LEU A 109 8.91 -2.82 -6.62
CA LEU A 109 10.30 -3.15 -6.94
C LEU A 109 10.66 -4.58 -6.55
N LYS A 110 10.18 -5.05 -5.39
CA LYS A 110 10.43 -6.42 -4.94
C LYS A 110 9.79 -7.46 -5.85
N ILE A 111 8.55 -7.22 -6.30
CA ILE A 111 7.86 -8.10 -7.24
C ILE A 111 8.59 -8.11 -8.59
N LYS A 112 8.96 -6.93 -9.09
CA LYS A 112 9.71 -6.79 -10.35
C LYS A 112 11.06 -7.51 -10.32
N GLU A 113 11.83 -7.36 -9.25
CA GLU A 113 13.11 -8.03 -9.08
C GLU A 113 12.93 -9.55 -8.98
N TYR A 114 11.94 -9.99 -8.22
CA TYR A 114 11.60 -11.40 -8.11
C TYR A 114 11.20 -12.00 -9.47
N GLY A 115 10.36 -11.32 -10.24
CA GLY A 115 9.99 -11.75 -11.59
C GLY A 115 11.18 -11.91 -12.53
N ARG A 116 12.22 -11.09 -12.39
CA ARG A 116 13.47 -11.21 -13.17
C ARG A 116 14.28 -12.45 -12.83
N THR A 117 14.15 -12.99 -11.62
CA THR A 117 14.82 -14.23 -11.22
C THR A 117 14.16 -15.48 -11.81
N LEU A 118 12.92 -15.34 -12.28
CA LEU A 118 12.16 -16.43 -12.88
C LEU A 118 12.35 -16.38 -14.40
N PHE A 119 13.16 -17.28 -14.93
CA PHE A 119 13.33 -17.46 -16.38
C PHE A 119 11.96 -17.77 -17.01
N ASN A 120 11.54 -17.01 -18.04
CA ASN A 120 10.28 -17.18 -18.81
C ASN A 120 9.00 -16.62 -18.15
N HIS A 121 9.05 -15.44 -17.55
CA HIS A 121 7.83 -14.74 -17.12
C HIS A 121 7.12 -14.12 -18.34
N THR A 122 6.07 -14.77 -18.83
CA THR A 122 5.16 -14.18 -19.84
C THR A 122 4.28 -13.14 -19.13
N LYS A 123 4.35 -11.88 -19.52
CA LYS A 123 3.59 -10.82 -18.92
C LYS A 123 2.11 -10.89 -19.31
N THR A 124 1.28 -11.29 -18.36
CA THR A 124 -0.19 -11.24 -18.43
C THR A 124 -0.72 -10.95 -17.02
N ASP A 125 -1.86 -10.28 -16.89
CA ASP A 125 -2.47 -9.94 -15.59
C ASP A 125 -2.60 -11.17 -14.67
N ARG A 126 -2.99 -12.33 -15.24
CA ARG A 126 -3.02 -13.60 -14.53
C ARG A 126 -1.64 -14.08 -14.07
N ALA A 127 -0.61 -13.87 -14.88
CA ALA A 127 0.76 -14.26 -14.54
C ALA A 127 1.32 -13.33 -13.47
N ASP A 128 0.98 -12.05 -13.50
CA ASP A 128 1.39 -11.07 -12.52
C ASP A 128 0.71 -11.34 -11.16
N ALA A 129 -0.58 -11.66 -11.13
CA ALA A 129 -1.27 -12.11 -9.91
C ALA A 129 -0.67 -13.41 -9.33
N LYS A 130 -0.28 -14.37 -10.20
CA LYS A 130 0.42 -15.59 -9.78
C LYS A 130 1.80 -15.28 -9.20
N LEU A 131 2.55 -14.37 -9.82
CA LEU A 131 3.87 -13.94 -9.34
C LEU A 131 3.77 -13.33 -7.92
N ILE A 132 2.75 -12.50 -7.69
CA ILE A 132 2.48 -11.89 -6.38
C ILE A 132 2.16 -12.98 -5.34
N ALA A 133 1.35 -13.97 -5.69
CA ALA A 133 1.03 -15.09 -4.80
C ALA A 133 2.28 -15.91 -4.44
N ASP A 134 3.11 -16.25 -5.43
CA ASP A 134 4.35 -17.03 -5.23
C ASP A 134 5.37 -16.26 -4.38
N TYR A 135 5.54 -14.95 -4.64
CA TYR A 135 6.35 -14.08 -3.81
C TYR A 135 5.87 -14.07 -2.35
N GLY A 136 4.57 -13.87 -2.14
CA GLY A 136 3.95 -13.90 -0.82
C GLY A 136 4.23 -15.20 -0.08
N LYS A 137 4.12 -16.33 -0.76
CA LYS A 137 4.38 -17.66 -0.21
C LYS A 137 5.84 -17.84 0.22
N ARG A 138 6.79 -17.37 -0.59
CA ARG A 138 8.23 -17.53 -0.33
C ARG A 138 8.78 -16.63 0.76
N TYR A 139 8.24 -15.40 0.85
CA TYR A 139 8.79 -14.35 1.69
C TYR A 139 7.82 -13.89 2.79
N MET A 140 6.86 -14.72 3.16
CA MET A 140 5.83 -14.42 4.17
C MET A 140 6.42 -13.90 5.48
N ASP A 141 7.53 -14.49 5.92
CA ASP A 141 8.24 -14.12 7.14
C ASP A 141 8.89 -12.72 7.11
N LYS A 142 8.99 -12.12 5.92
CA LYS A 142 9.58 -10.79 5.68
C LYS A 142 8.54 -9.75 5.30
N LEU A 143 7.28 -10.15 5.20
CA LEU A 143 6.19 -9.24 4.84
C LEU A 143 5.63 -8.55 6.09
N ILE A 144 5.28 -7.29 5.93
CA ILE A 144 4.58 -6.52 6.97
C ILE A 144 3.10 -6.57 6.65
N GLN A 145 2.29 -6.98 7.62
CA GLN A 145 0.84 -7.00 7.48
C GLN A 145 0.32 -5.58 7.24
N PHE A 146 -0.61 -5.46 6.31
CA PHE A 146 -1.30 -4.20 6.08
C PHE A 146 -2.19 -3.88 7.29
N GLU A 147 -1.90 -2.77 7.92
CA GLU A 147 -2.76 -2.16 8.92
C GLU A 147 -3.52 -1.02 8.27
N ASN A 148 -4.82 -1.00 8.50
CA ASN A 148 -5.66 0.05 7.92
C ASN A 148 -5.26 1.41 8.54
N PRO A 149 -4.66 2.32 7.76
CA PRO A 149 -4.23 3.60 8.31
C PRO A 149 -5.46 4.43 8.73
N THR A 150 -5.32 5.17 9.81
CA THR A 150 -6.34 6.15 10.20
C THR A 150 -6.56 7.19 9.09
N ASN A 151 -7.71 7.87 9.11
CA ASN A 151 -7.98 8.92 8.14
C ASN A 151 -6.90 10.02 8.16
N ASP A 152 -6.39 10.35 9.35
CA ASP A 152 -5.33 11.35 9.52
C ASP A 152 -4.01 10.87 8.94
N ASN A 153 -3.64 9.61 9.15
CA ASN A 153 -2.43 9.03 8.55
C ASN A 153 -2.52 8.98 7.01
N ARG A 154 -3.69 8.64 6.45
CA ARG A 154 -3.91 8.71 4.99
C ARG A 154 -3.79 10.13 4.46
N ARG A 155 -4.39 11.10 5.17
CA ARG A 155 -4.29 12.51 4.80
C ARG A 155 -2.86 13.01 4.89
N LEU A 156 -2.13 12.65 5.94
CA LEU A 156 -0.73 12.99 6.13
C LEU A 156 0.14 12.47 4.99
N GLN A 157 0.00 11.20 4.61
CA GLN A 157 0.73 10.62 3.48
C GLN A 157 0.47 11.37 2.17
N LYS A 158 -0.80 11.73 1.88
CA LYS A 158 -1.16 12.50 0.68
C LYS A 158 -0.58 13.91 0.69
N LEU A 159 -0.57 14.58 1.84
CA LEU A 159 0.02 15.91 1.98
C LEU A 159 1.55 15.88 1.82
N ILE A 160 2.22 14.87 2.35
CA ILE A 160 3.68 14.66 2.16
C ILE A 160 4.00 14.47 0.68
N ALA A 161 3.23 13.62 -0.02
CA ALA A 161 3.41 13.39 -1.46
C ALA A 161 3.18 14.67 -2.28
N LEU A 162 2.13 15.44 -1.96
CA LEU A 162 1.87 16.74 -2.57
C LEU A 162 3.03 17.71 -2.34
N GLY A 163 3.54 17.81 -1.12
CA GLY A 163 4.67 18.69 -0.79
C GLY A 163 5.94 18.33 -1.57
N GLN A 164 6.21 17.05 -1.78
CA GLN A 164 7.34 16.59 -2.62
C GLN A 164 7.13 16.98 -4.09
N GLN A 165 5.93 16.80 -4.62
CA GLN A 165 5.58 17.18 -5.99
C GLN A 165 5.71 18.69 -6.21
N LEU A 166 5.21 19.52 -5.29
CA LEU A 166 5.32 20.97 -5.37
C LEU A 166 6.79 21.44 -5.33
N LYS A 167 7.62 20.84 -4.46
CA LYS A 167 9.07 21.13 -4.41
C LYS A 167 9.78 20.78 -5.73
N GLN A 168 9.39 19.68 -6.38
CA GLN A 168 9.93 19.31 -7.68
C GLN A 168 9.53 20.32 -8.77
N GLN A 169 8.26 20.73 -8.79
CA GLN A 169 7.76 21.77 -9.70
C GLN A 169 8.47 23.11 -9.49
N LEU A 170 8.67 23.50 -8.23
CA LEU A 170 9.43 24.73 -7.88
C LEU A 170 10.85 24.68 -8.43
N LYS A 171 11.55 23.56 -8.26
CA LYS A 171 12.90 23.38 -8.83
C LYS A 171 12.89 23.53 -10.35
N GLN A 172 11.90 22.95 -11.04
CA GLN A 172 11.76 23.08 -12.49
C GLN A 172 11.46 24.52 -12.91
N ALA A 173 10.57 25.24 -12.19
CA ALA A 173 10.25 26.63 -12.48
C ALA A 173 11.49 27.54 -12.29
N LYS A 174 12.26 27.36 -11.23
CA LYS A 174 13.52 28.08 -11.00
C LYS A 174 14.55 27.86 -12.11
N ASN A 175 14.69 26.61 -12.58
CA ASN A 175 15.58 26.31 -13.69
C ASN A 175 15.15 27.00 -15.00
N ARG A 176 13.82 27.05 -15.27
CA ARG A 176 13.28 27.75 -16.45
C ARG A 176 13.46 29.26 -16.36
N LEU A 177 13.25 29.85 -15.19
CA LEU A 177 13.52 31.26 -14.95
C LEU A 177 14.99 31.60 -15.24
N HIS A 178 15.93 30.80 -14.71
CA HIS A 178 17.36 31.00 -14.93
C HIS A 178 17.75 30.89 -16.42
N ALA A 179 17.06 30.09 -17.21
CA ALA A 179 17.31 29.93 -18.64
C ALA A 179 16.58 30.97 -19.52
N SER A 180 15.69 31.78 -18.93
CA SER A 180 14.90 32.76 -19.69
C SER A 180 15.71 34.01 -20.02
N THR A 181 15.59 34.47 -21.26
CA THR A 181 16.19 35.73 -21.76
C THR A 181 15.13 36.77 -22.12
N ASP A 182 13.85 36.41 -22.03
CA ASP A 182 12.70 37.26 -22.33
C ASP A 182 12.02 37.68 -21.04
N ASP A 183 11.77 38.98 -20.88
CA ASP A 183 11.24 39.57 -19.65
C ASP A 183 9.79 39.08 -19.34
N TYR A 184 8.94 38.90 -20.36
CA TYR A 184 7.57 38.40 -20.16
C TYR A 184 7.59 36.95 -19.65
N ILE A 185 8.46 36.11 -20.23
CA ILE A 185 8.62 34.70 -19.84
C ILE A 185 9.22 34.64 -18.43
N ALA A 186 10.21 35.47 -18.12
CA ALA A 186 10.83 35.54 -16.79
C ALA A 186 9.78 35.93 -15.72
N ASN A 187 9.02 36.99 -15.92
CA ASN A 187 7.96 37.44 -15.03
C ASN A 187 6.87 36.36 -14.82
N THR A 188 6.55 35.60 -15.86
CA THR A 188 5.60 34.46 -15.76
C THR A 188 6.17 33.37 -14.84
N HIS A 189 7.44 33.01 -14.97
CA HIS A 189 8.07 32.03 -14.10
C HIS A 189 8.21 32.51 -12.66
N GLU A 190 8.46 33.79 -12.43
CA GLU A 190 8.48 34.38 -11.08
C GLU A 190 7.11 34.26 -10.40
N ALA A 191 6.03 34.56 -11.12
CA ALA A 191 4.67 34.41 -10.59
C ALA A 191 4.36 32.95 -10.22
N ILE A 192 4.77 31.97 -11.06
CA ILE A 192 4.64 30.55 -10.77
C ILE A 192 5.45 30.14 -9.53
N ILE A 193 6.69 30.63 -9.40
CA ILE A 193 7.56 30.37 -8.24
C ILE A 193 6.89 30.89 -6.96
N CYS A 194 6.39 32.10 -6.97
CA CYS A 194 5.70 32.69 -5.83
C CYS A 194 4.48 31.87 -5.41
N LEU A 195 3.66 31.42 -6.36
CA LEU A 195 2.51 30.55 -6.09
C LEU A 195 2.95 29.20 -5.49
N LEU A 196 3.99 28.57 -6.05
CA LEU A 196 4.48 27.28 -5.56
C LEU A 196 5.06 27.37 -4.15
N ASP A 197 5.83 28.42 -3.84
CA ASP A 197 6.37 28.65 -2.50
C ASP A 197 5.24 28.85 -1.47
N HIS A 198 4.18 29.60 -1.85
CA HIS A 198 2.99 29.74 -1.02
C HIS A 198 2.29 28.40 -0.76
N GLN A 199 2.07 27.60 -1.79
CA GLN A 199 1.42 26.28 -1.67
C GLN A 199 2.25 25.28 -0.84
N ILE A 200 3.58 25.32 -0.97
CA ILE A 200 4.49 24.51 -0.15
C ILE A 200 4.34 24.87 1.32
N THR A 201 4.32 26.17 1.64
CA THR A 201 4.13 26.66 3.01
C THR A 201 2.78 26.24 3.58
N GLN A 202 1.71 26.42 2.83
CA GLN A 202 0.37 25.97 3.26
C GLN A 202 0.32 24.45 3.50
N THR A 203 0.92 23.66 2.61
CA THR A 203 0.98 22.21 2.76
C THR A 203 1.77 21.80 4.00
N ALA A 204 2.89 22.46 4.30
CA ALA A 204 3.66 22.21 5.52
C ALA A 204 2.83 22.52 6.78
N ASN A 205 2.13 23.65 6.81
CA ASN A 205 1.27 24.01 7.93
C ASN A 205 0.14 22.97 8.17
N GLN A 206 -0.44 22.39 7.12
CA GLN A 206 -1.43 21.34 7.24
C GLN A 206 -0.83 20.03 7.81
N ILE A 207 0.39 19.70 7.41
CA ILE A 207 1.13 18.55 7.95
C ILE A 207 1.39 18.75 9.45
N ASP A 208 1.91 19.91 9.84
CA ASP A 208 2.22 20.24 11.23
C ASP A 208 0.97 20.21 12.11
N ALA A 209 -0.18 20.69 11.61
CA ALA A 209 -1.45 20.66 12.33
C ALA A 209 -1.90 19.22 12.64
N ILE A 210 -1.77 18.29 11.68
CA ILE A 210 -2.12 16.88 11.88
C ILE A 210 -1.18 16.23 12.90
N ILE A 211 0.14 16.50 12.80
CA ILE A 211 1.14 15.93 13.72
C ILE A 211 0.91 16.42 15.16
N LYS A 212 0.60 17.72 15.35
CA LYS A 212 0.30 18.25 16.67
C LYS A 212 -0.94 17.59 17.27
N GLN A 213 -2.00 17.47 16.49
CA GLN A 213 -3.23 16.82 16.94
C GLN A 213 -3.03 15.35 17.35
N GLN A 214 -2.11 14.63 16.69
CA GLN A 214 -1.77 13.23 17.04
C GLN A 214 -0.91 13.12 18.31
N ASN A 215 -0.11 14.13 18.64
CA ASN A 215 0.73 14.16 19.83
C ASN A 215 -0.01 14.60 21.10
N ASP A 216 -1.15 15.26 20.95
CA ASP A 216 -1.99 15.76 22.05
C ASP A 216 -3.02 14.70 22.52
N LEU A 217 -3.10 13.54 21.90
CA LEU A 217 -3.93 12.36 22.23
C LEU A 217 -3.16 11.28 23.00
#